data_0d260c1fb1aadaa2962d74e70415f469
#
_entry.id   0d260c1fb1aadaa2962d74e70415f469
#
_cell.length_a   1.000
_cell.length_b   1.000
_cell.length_c   1.000
_cell.angle_alpha   90.00
_cell.angle_beta   90.00
_cell.angle_gamma   90.00
#
_symmetry.space_group_name_H-M   'P 1'
#
loop_
_entity.id
_entity.type
_entity.pdbx_description
1 polymer ?
#
loop_
_entity_poly.entity_id
_entity_poly.type
_entity_poly.pdbx_seq_one_letter_code
_entity_poly.pdbx_strand_id
1 'polypeptide(L)'
;MSGATGRDLDRDDAADGWFPESVAADYDAPGGANDPAVVEPMVDVLAELAGDGALLELAVGTGRIAAPLAARGLDVSGIELSKAMVARITDKPGGDRVAVTIGNMTSTRVPGEFSLVFLVFNTISNVTTQDGQVAVFVNAAAHLRPGGRFLIEVGLPSLRSLPPGQDTVPFTVAPDPAGGGYVGFDQYDVVTQQFTSNHVTVTADGSGRFRRIPFRYAWPAELDLMARIAGLRLKHRWSDWDRSALTAESTKHVSIWEKPFSG
;
A
#
# COMPACT_ATOMS: atom_id res chain seq x y z
N MET A 1 32.94 22.71 -3.26
CA MET A 1 31.52 22.54 -3.45
C MET A 1 31.06 21.60 -2.36
N SER A 2 30.38 22.16 -1.39
CA SER A 2 30.09 21.51 -0.09
C SER A 2 28.97 20.51 -0.25
N GLY A 3 29.24 19.25 0.09
CA GLY A 3 28.23 18.20 0.15
C GLY A 3 27.19 18.51 1.22
N ALA A 4 25.95 18.59 0.83
CA ALA A 4 24.83 18.59 1.76
C ALA A 4 24.79 17.21 2.42
N THR A 5 25.25 17.15 3.66
CA THR A 5 25.07 16.00 4.54
C THR A 5 23.58 15.78 4.72
N GLY A 6 23.08 14.65 4.22
CA GLY A 6 21.71 14.21 4.48
C GLY A 6 21.47 14.20 5.98
N ARG A 7 20.53 14.99 6.45
CA ARG A 7 20.00 14.82 7.81
C ARG A 7 19.39 13.43 7.88
N ASP A 8 19.81 12.66 8.88
CA ASP A 8 19.12 11.46 9.31
C ASP A 8 17.62 11.79 9.39
N LEU A 9 16.82 11.16 8.56
CA LEU A 9 15.37 11.24 8.65
C LEU A 9 15.02 10.65 10.02
N ASP A 10 14.31 11.42 10.82
CA ASP A 10 14.05 11.13 12.22
C ASP A 10 13.62 9.67 12.42
N ARG A 11 14.37 8.94 13.25
CA ARG A 11 14.14 7.52 13.56
C ARG A 11 12.76 7.24 14.17
N ASP A 12 12.11 8.25 14.74
CA ASP A 12 10.79 8.11 15.37
C ASP A 12 9.67 7.96 14.33
N ASP A 13 9.74 8.62 13.16
CA ASP A 13 8.78 8.45 12.08
C ASP A 13 8.86 7.05 11.45
N ALA A 14 10.03 6.41 11.47
CA ALA A 14 10.20 5.04 10.98
C ALA A 14 9.55 3.98 11.90
N ALA A 15 9.38 4.27 13.18
CA ALA A 15 8.78 3.34 14.15
C ALA A 15 7.27 3.15 13.94
N ASP A 16 6.57 4.19 13.43
CA ASP A 16 5.13 4.17 13.12
C ASP A 16 4.84 4.06 11.61
N GLY A 17 5.84 3.66 10.81
CA GLY A 17 5.67 3.42 9.38
C GLY A 17 5.29 4.67 8.59
N TRP A 18 5.75 5.86 8.98
CA TRP A 18 5.44 7.16 8.38
C TRP A 18 4.00 7.66 8.60
N PHE A 19 3.21 7.01 9.47
CA PHE A 19 1.82 7.35 9.76
C PHE A 19 1.60 7.68 11.24
N PRO A 20 2.18 8.82 11.74
CA PRO A 20 1.95 9.30 13.10
C PRO A 20 0.51 9.78 13.29
N GLU A 21 0.12 10.09 14.54
CA GLU A 21 -1.24 10.56 14.89
C GLU A 21 -1.72 11.73 14.01
N SER A 22 -0.84 12.69 13.69
CA SER A 22 -1.17 13.84 12.83
C SER A 22 -1.56 13.44 11.40
N VAL A 23 -1.11 12.29 10.92
CA VAL A 23 -1.48 11.74 9.61
C VAL A 23 -2.73 10.88 9.74
N ALA A 24 -2.79 10.04 10.77
CA ALA A 24 -3.95 9.19 11.03
C ALA A 24 -5.24 10.00 11.22
N ALA A 25 -5.13 11.21 11.79
CA ALA A 25 -6.26 12.11 12.02
C ALA A 25 -7.00 12.49 10.72
N ASP A 26 -6.25 12.76 9.67
CA ASP A 26 -6.80 13.23 8.37
C ASP A 26 -6.86 12.11 7.32
N TYR A 27 -6.43 10.89 7.67
CA TYR A 27 -6.28 9.79 6.69
C TYR A 27 -7.61 9.36 6.08
N ASP A 28 -8.69 9.43 6.85
CA ASP A 28 -10.04 9.05 6.44
C ASP A 28 -10.88 10.23 5.95
N ALA A 29 -10.26 11.38 5.63
CA ALA A 29 -10.98 12.52 5.06
C ALA A 29 -11.80 12.11 3.83
N PRO A 30 -13.04 12.62 3.66
CA PRO A 30 -13.91 12.24 2.56
C PRO A 30 -13.29 12.51 1.18
N GLY A 31 -13.56 11.61 0.23
CA GLY A 31 -13.09 11.71 -1.17
C GLY A 31 -11.78 10.98 -1.43
N GLY A 32 -11.32 11.03 -2.67
CA GLY A 32 -10.10 10.34 -3.11
C GLY A 32 -10.14 8.83 -2.84
N ALA A 33 -9.12 8.31 -2.18
CA ALA A 33 -9.01 6.89 -1.86
C ALA A 33 -10.08 6.38 -0.85
N ASN A 34 -10.80 7.28 -0.17
CA ASN A 34 -11.89 6.95 0.75
C ASN A 34 -13.28 7.06 0.11
N ASP A 35 -13.35 7.42 -1.18
CA ASP A 35 -14.62 7.46 -1.90
C ASP A 35 -15.22 6.04 -1.98
N PRO A 36 -16.50 5.84 -1.62
CA PRO A 36 -17.18 4.56 -1.79
C PRO A 36 -17.04 3.99 -3.20
N ALA A 37 -17.07 4.84 -4.24
CA ALA A 37 -16.87 4.41 -5.62
C ALA A 37 -15.49 3.78 -5.89
N VAL A 38 -14.50 4.08 -5.06
CA VAL A 38 -13.16 3.46 -5.10
C VAL A 38 -13.12 2.21 -4.23
N VAL A 39 -13.70 2.27 -3.03
CA VAL A 39 -13.60 1.21 -2.02
C VAL A 39 -14.52 0.01 -2.35
N GLU A 40 -15.76 0.26 -2.77
CA GLU A 40 -16.75 -0.82 -2.98
C GLU A 40 -16.30 -1.87 -4.01
N PRO A 41 -15.77 -1.52 -5.20
CA PRO A 41 -15.28 -2.51 -6.16
C PRO A 41 -14.14 -3.38 -5.61
N MET A 42 -13.28 -2.80 -4.76
CA MET A 42 -12.20 -3.54 -4.10
C MET A 42 -12.76 -4.56 -3.11
N VAL A 43 -13.70 -4.13 -2.27
CA VAL A 43 -14.35 -4.98 -1.27
C VAL A 43 -15.12 -6.12 -1.95
N ASP A 44 -15.82 -5.85 -3.06
CA ASP A 44 -16.54 -6.88 -3.84
C ASP A 44 -15.61 -7.97 -4.37
N VAL A 45 -14.51 -7.57 -5.01
CA VAL A 45 -13.53 -8.51 -5.58
C VAL A 45 -12.81 -9.29 -4.48
N LEU A 46 -12.43 -8.65 -3.38
CA LEU A 46 -11.76 -9.33 -2.25
C LEU A 46 -12.69 -10.34 -1.57
N ALA A 47 -13.96 -10.00 -1.37
CA ALA A 47 -14.96 -10.90 -0.82
C ALA A 47 -15.18 -12.13 -1.73
N GLU A 48 -15.31 -11.92 -3.05
CA GLU A 48 -15.43 -13.01 -4.03
C GLU A 48 -14.19 -13.94 -4.00
N LEU A 49 -12.98 -13.35 -3.97
CA LEU A 49 -11.73 -14.13 -3.98
C LEU A 49 -11.50 -14.93 -2.68
N ALA A 50 -11.99 -14.43 -1.56
CA ALA A 50 -11.90 -15.11 -0.27
C ALA A 50 -12.87 -16.30 -0.19
N GLY A 51 -14.05 -16.18 -0.81
CA GLY A 51 -15.15 -17.14 -0.61
C GLY A 51 -15.53 -17.21 0.87
N ASP A 52 -15.67 -18.42 1.41
CA ASP A 52 -15.99 -18.65 2.83
C ASP A 52 -14.73 -18.67 3.73
N GLY A 53 -13.56 -18.36 3.21
CA GLY A 53 -12.31 -18.44 3.97
C GLY A 53 -11.91 -17.12 4.63
N ALA A 54 -11.05 -17.21 5.66
CA ALA A 54 -10.52 -16.06 6.36
C ALA A 54 -9.59 -15.20 5.47
N LEU A 55 -9.60 -13.88 5.74
CA LEU A 55 -8.79 -12.87 5.06
C LEU A 55 -7.76 -12.28 6.01
N LEU A 56 -6.57 -11.97 5.47
CA LEU A 56 -5.54 -11.20 6.16
C LEU A 56 -5.15 -9.98 5.34
N GLU A 57 -5.37 -8.78 5.87
CA GLU A 57 -4.85 -7.55 5.30
C GLU A 57 -3.49 -7.21 5.90
N LEU A 58 -2.48 -7.05 5.03
CA LEU A 58 -1.17 -6.54 5.43
C LEU A 58 -1.21 -5.01 5.38
N ALA A 59 -0.70 -4.34 6.44
CA ALA A 59 -0.81 -2.91 6.64
C ALA A 59 -2.28 -2.42 6.57
N VAL A 60 -3.12 -2.96 7.46
CA VAL A 60 -4.56 -2.70 7.50
C VAL A 60 -4.93 -1.22 7.70
N GLY A 61 -4.00 -0.40 8.19
CA GLY A 61 -4.17 1.03 8.39
C GLY A 61 -5.34 1.35 9.33
N THR A 62 -6.21 2.24 8.87
CA THR A 62 -7.44 2.62 9.57
C THR A 62 -8.61 1.66 9.32
N GLY A 63 -8.36 0.53 8.62
CA GLY A 63 -9.39 -0.47 8.33
C GLY A 63 -10.31 -0.10 7.16
N ARG A 64 -9.86 0.75 6.23
CA ARG A 64 -10.64 1.21 5.08
C ARG A 64 -11.24 0.06 4.26
N ILE A 65 -10.51 -1.06 4.13
CA ILE A 65 -10.95 -2.26 3.41
C ILE A 65 -11.40 -3.36 4.39
N ALA A 66 -10.65 -3.60 5.46
CA ALA A 66 -10.96 -4.64 6.44
C ALA A 66 -12.33 -4.45 7.11
N ALA A 67 -12.66 -3.21 7.51
CA ALA A 67 -13.92 -2.95 8.21
C ALA A 67 -15.17 -3.22 7.32
N PRO A 68 -15.26 -2.76 6.06
CA PRO A 68 -16.35 -3.13 5.15
C PRO A 68 -16.44 -4.65 4.88
N LEU A 69 -15.31 -5.34 4.75
CA LEU A 69 -15.30 -6.81 4.61
C LEU A 69 -15.87 -7.49 5.85
N ALA A 70 -15.44 -7.07 7.04
CA ALA A 70 -15.96 -7.57 8.31
C ALA A 70 -17.44 -7.21 8.52
N ALA A 71 -17.89 -6.03 8.03
CA ALA A 71 -19.30 -5.63 8.03
C ALA A 71 -20.17 -6.57 7.20
N ARG A 72 -19.63 -7.19 6.15
CA ARG A 72 -20.28 -8.21 5.33
C ARG A 72 -20.29 -9.60 5.96
N GLY A 73 -19.71 -9.77 7.16
CA GLY A 73 -19.67 -11.04 7.90
C GLY A 73 -18.47 -11.92 7.60
N LEU A 74 -17.47 -11.41 6.87
CA LEU A 74 -16.24 -12.13 6.59
C LEU A 74 -15.31 -12.14 7.83
N ASP A 75 -14.54 -13.20 7.99
CA ASP A 75 -13.49 -13.32 9.02
C ASP A 75 -12.24 -12.58 8.55
N VAL A 76 -11.97 -11.42 9.15
CA VAL A 76 -10.89 -10.50 8.72
C VAL A 76 -9.90 -10.27 9.84
N SER A 77 -8.63 -10.55 9.56
CA SER A 77 -7.48 -10.17 10.38
C SER A 77 -6.65 -9.12 9.69
N GLY A 78 -5.90 -8.33 10.47
CA GLY A 78 -4.98 -7.32 9.96
C GLY A 78 -3.65 -7.29 10.71
N ILE A 79 -2.58 -6.92 10.00
CA ILE A 79 -1.29 -6.56 10.59
C ILE A 79 -1.08 -5.08 10.30
N GLU A 80 -0.73 -4.28 11.33
CA GLU A 80 -0.44 -2.85 11.19
C GLU A 80 0.71 -2.43 12.08
N LEU A 81 1.59 -1.58 11.58
CA LEU A 81 2.73 -1.06 12.34
C LEU A 81 2.33 0.12 13.22
N SER A 82 1.48 1.02 12.70
CA SER A 82 1.06 2.25 13.37
C SER A 82 -0.10 2.01 14.35
N LYS A 83 0.17 2.23 15.64
CA LYS A 83 -0.88 2.20 16.68
C LYS A 83 -1.93 3.30 16.47
N ALA A 84 -1.51 4.45 15.96
CA ALA A 84 -2.40 5.58 15.68
C ALA A 84 -3.43 5.22 14.59
N MET A 85 -2.99 4.50 13.56
CA MET A 85 -3.89 4.00 12.51
C MET A 85 -4.88 2.97 13.06
N VAL A 86 -4.40 1.99 13.83
CA VAL A 86 -5.22 0.94 14.43
C VAL A 86 -6.31 1.50 15.35
N ALA A 87 -6.01 2.54 16.12
CA ALA A 87 -6.96 3.18 17.03
C ALA A 87 -8.22 3.72 16.32
N ARG A 88 -8.17 3.90 14.99
CA ARG A 88 -9.29 4.42 14.18
C ARG A 88 -10.12 3.34 13.50
N ILE A 89 -9.72 2.08 13.61
CA ILE A 89 -10.43 0.97 12.94
C ILE A 89 -11.85 0.85 13.49
N THR A 90 -12.01 0.92 14.81
CA THR A 90 -13.30 0.76 15.50
C THR A 90 -14.28 1.91 15.25
N ASP A 91 -13.84 3.03 14.68
CA ASP A 91 -14.71 4.15 14.29
C ASP A 91 -15.58 3.80 13.05
N LYS A 92 -15.24 2.69 12.36
CA LYS A 92 -15.92 2.25 11.13
C LYS A 92 -16.90 1.11 11.41
N PRO A 93 -18.03 1.05 10.69
CA PRO A 93 -18.94 -0.11 10.75
C PRO A 93 -18.19 -1.41 10.42
N GLY A 94 -18.23 -2.37 11.35
CA GLY A 94 -17.52 -3.65 11.23
C GLY A 94 -16.07 -3.64 11.73
N GLY A 95 -15.51 -2.48 12.07
CA GLY A 95 -14.13 -2.34 12.54
C GLY A 95 -13.90 -3.06 13.88
N ASP A 96 -14.90 -3.14 14.72
CA ASP A 96 -14.90 -3.89 15.99
C ASP A 96 -14.74 -5.42 15.82
N ARG A 97 -14.97 -5.92 14.60
CA ARG A 97 -14.83 -7.34 14.24
C ARG A 97 -13.51 -7.69 13.57
N VAL A 98 -12.68 -6.69 13.25
CA VAL A 98 -11.37 -6.91 12.65
C VAL A 98 -10.35 -7.27 13.73
N ALA A 99 -9.75 -8.46 13.64
CA ALA A 99 -8.70 -8.89 14.55
C ALA A 99 -7.35 -8.29 14.15
N VAL A 100 -6.84 -7.28 14.87
CA VAL A 100 -5.60 -6.58 14.49
C VAL A 100 -4.43 -6.96 15.38
N THR A 101 -3.29 -7.23 14.75
CA THR A 101 -1.99 -7.43 15.40
C THR A 101 -1.07 -6.28 15.05
N ILE A 102 -0.55 -5.59 16.09
CA ILE A 102 0.50 -4.57 15.89
C ILE A 102 1.80 -5.27 15.52
N GLY A 103 2.36 -4.90 14.37
CA GLY A 103 3.60 -5.50 13.90
C GLY A 103 3.97 -5.15 12.45
N ASN A 104 5.14 -5.61 12.05
CA ASN A 104 5.67 -5.38 10.72
C ASN A 104 5.21 -6.47 9.74
N MET A 105 4.60 -6.07 8.62
CA MET A 105 4.10 -6.99 7.58
C MET A 105 5.19 -7.87 6.94
N THR A 106 6.47 -7.53 7.11
CA THR A 106 7.59 -8.35 6.61
C THR A 106 7.88 -9.59 7.47
N SER A 107 7.45 -9.60 8.75
CA SER A 107 7.90 -10.61 9.72
C SER A 107 6.83 -11.06 10.72
N THR A 108 5.85 -10.22 11.03
CA THR A 108 4.82 -10.54 12.04
C THR A 108 3.96 -11.71 11.57
N ARG A 109 3.72 -12.66 12.47
CA ARG A 109 2.83 -13.81 12.26
C ARG A 109 1.57 -13.66 13.09
N VAL A 110 0.43 -13.98 12.46
CA VAL A 110 -0.86 -14.11 13.12
C VAL A 110 -1.31 -15.58 13.03
N PRO A 111 -2.03 -16.08 14.03
CA PRO A 111 -2.51 -17.46 14.00
C PRO A 111 -3.60 -17.66 12.93
N GLY A 112 -3.70 -18.88 12.43
CA GLY A 112 -4.70 -19.27 11.42
C GLY A 112 -4.12 -19.51 10.04
N GLU A 113 -4.97 -20.01 9.15
CA GLU A 113 -4.68 -20.19 7.72
C GLU A 113 -5.69 -19.38 6.91
N PHE A 114 -5.21 -18.62 5.95
CA PHE A 114 -6.02 -17.67 5.20
C PHE A 114 -6.25 -18.15 3.77
N SER A 115 -7.45 -17.93 3.26
CA SER A 115 -7.78 -18.13 1.85
C SER A 115 -7.27 -16.99 0.97
N LEU A 116 -7.23 -15.78 1.55
CA LEU A 116 -6.74 -14.58 0.88
C LEU A 116 -5.88 -13.76 1.84
N VAL A 117 -4.65 -13.47 1.43
CA VAL A 117 -3.82 -12.41 2.01
C VAL A 117 -3.77 -11.28 0.99
N PHE A 118 -3.93 -10.03 1.42
CA PHE A 118 -3.91 -8.91 0.47
C PHE A 118 -3.19 -7.68 1.01
N LEU A 119 -2.71 -6.86 0.08
CA LEU A 119 -1.98 -5.62 0.31
C LEU A 119 -2.34 -4.63 -0.81
N VAL A 120 -2.99 -3.54 -0.48
CA VAL A 120 -3.58 -2.61 -1.44
C VAL A 120 -3.09 -1.17 -1.24
N PHE A 121 -3.54 -0.23 -2.06
CA PHE A 121 -3.16 1.18 -2.03
C PHE A 121 -1.66 1.42 -2.12
N ASN A 122 -0.98 0.71 -3.03
CA ASN A 122 0.45 0.90 -3.29
C ASN A 122 1.37 0.59 -2.09
N THR A 123 0.88 -0.04 -1.04
CA THR A 123 1.55 -0.15 0.25
C THR A 123 2.82 -0.99 0.22
N ILE A 124 2.96 -1.93 -0.75
CA ILE A 124 4.23 -2.68 -0.92
C ILE A 124 5.42 -1.73 -1.14
N SER A 125 5.18 -0.57 -1.74
CA SER A 125 6.22 0.44 -2.00
C SER A 125 6.75 1.12 -0.75
N ASN A 126 6.02 1.08 0.38
CA ASN A 126 6.49 1.58 1.67
C ASN A 126 7.63 0.72 2.25
N VAL A 127 7.81 -0.50 1.75
CA VAL A 127 8.98 -1.34 2.07
C VAL A 127 10.12 -0.96 1.13
N THR A 128 11.06 -0.17 1.62
CA THR A 128 12.06 0.53 0.83
C THR A 128 13.27 -0.31 0.41
N THR A 129 13.29 -1.62 0.73
CA THR A 129 14.36 -2.54 0.32
C THR A 129 13.80 -3.72 -0.46
N GLN A 130 14.57 -4.25 -1.41
CA GLN A 130 14.21 -5.44 -2.17
C GLN A 130 13.99 -6.65 -1.27
N ASP A 131 14.93 -6.91 -0.35
CA ASP A 131 14.82 -8.03 0.60
C ASP A 131 13.59 -7.91 1.50
N GLY A 132 13.24 -6.68 1.91
CA GLY A 132 12.01 -6.42 2.67
C GLY A 132 10.76 -6.74 1.87
N GLN A 133 10.71 -6.35 0.58
CA GLN A 133 9.59 -6.70 -0.30
C GLN A 133 9.50 -8.22 -0.53
N VAL A 134 10.62 -8.91 -0.72
CA VAL A 134 10.65 -10.39 -0.74
C VAL A 134 10.12 -10.97 0.56
N ALA A 135 10.51 -10.40 1.72
CA ALA A 135 10.02 -10.86 3.01
C ALA A 135 8.50 -10.71 3.17
N VAL A 136 7.89 -9.66 2.59
CA VAL A 136 6.41 -9.52 2.54
C VAL A 136 5.78 -10.71 1.81
N PHE A 137 6.30 -11.08 0.63
CA PHE A 137 5.80 -12.24 -0.13
C PHE A 137 5.96 -13.55 0.64
N VAL A 138 7.11 -13.77 1.27
CA VAL A 138 7.37 -14.96 2.11
C VAL A 138 6.42 -14.98 3.31
N ASN A 139 6.19 -13.82 3.93
CA ASN A 139 5.25 -13.69 5.03
C ASN A 139 3.81 -14.01 4.60
N ALA A 140 3.37 -13.44 3.48
CA ALA A 140 2.05 -13.72 2.92
C ALA A 140 1.88 -15.21 2.61
N ALA A 141 2.84 -15.82 1.91
CA ALA A 141 2.81 -17.24 1.56
C ALA A 141 2.72 -18.17 2.77
N ALA A 142 3.34 -17.78 3.89
CA ALA A 142 3.31 -18.57 5.11
C ALA A 142 1.99 -18.51 5.86
N HIS A 143 1.18 -17.47 5.64
CA HIS A 143 -0.18 -17.35 6.17
C HIS A 143 -1.23 -18.05 5.29
N LEU A 144 -0.92 -18.29 4.01
CA LEU A 144 -1.86 -18.89 3.09
C LEU A 144 -2.00 -20.40 3.30
N ARG A 145 -3.25 -20.89 3.26
CA ARG A 145 -3.53 -22.31 3.07
C ARG A 145 -3.12 -22.76 1.64
N PRO A 146 -2.91 -24.06 1.38
CA PRO A 146 -2.81 -24.57 0.02
C PRO A 146 -4.01 -24.14 -0.84
N GLY A 147 -3.77 -23.63 -2.06
CA GLY A 147 -4.78 -23.03 -2.92
C GLY A 147 -5.21 -21.61 -2.51
N GLY A 148 -4.68 -21.06 -1.42
CA GLY A 148 -4.89 -19.68 -1.01
C GLY A 148 -4.16 -18.69 -1.91
N ARG A 149 -4.55 -17.42 -1.87
CA ARG A 149 -4.09 -16.39 -2.81
C ARG A 149 -3.48 -15.19 -2.09
N PHE A 150 -2.41 -14.65 -2.66
CA PHE A 150 -1.87 -13.35 -2.29
C PHE A 150 -2.20 -12.33 -3.36
N LEU A 151 -2.83 -11.22 -2.98
CA LEU A 151 -3.21 -10.15 -3.88
C LEU A 151 -2.48 -8.87 -3.51
N ILE A 152 -1.93 -8.18 -4.52
CA ILE A 152 -1.38 -6.83 -4.37
C ILE A 152 -2.03 -5.90 -5.41
N GLU A 153 -2.44 -4.69 -4.96
CA GLU A 153 -2.71 -3.56 -5.85
C GLU A 153 -1.59 -2.54 -5.69
N VAL A 154 -0.95 -2.18 -6.82
CA VAL A 154 0.21 -1.29 -6.84
C VAL A 154 0.30 -0.50 -8.14
N GLY A 155 0.79 0.75 -8.03
CA GLY A 155 1.07 1.61 -9.17
C GLY A 155 2.26 1.14 -10.00
N LEU A 156 2.20 1.39 -11.30
CA LEU A 156 3.35 1.30 -12.18
C LEU A 156 4.17 2.60 -12.09
N PRO A 157 5.51 2.52 -12.05
CA PRO A 157 6.34 3.72 -11.94
C PRO A 157 6.13 4.69 -13.10
N SER A 158 5.96 5.98 -12.79
CA SER A 158 5.73 7.03 -13.78
C SER A 158 6.97 7.43 -14.59
N LEU A 159 7.94 6.52 -14.74
CA LEU A 159 9.21 6.77 -15.42
C LEU A 159 9.06 7.16 -16.90
N ARG A 160 7.97 6.74 -17.54
CA ARG A 160 7.65 7.14 -18.92
C ARG A 160 7.34 8.64 -19.09
N SER A 161 7.00 9.30 -17.99
CA SER A 161 6.74 10.73 -17.96
C SER A 161 8.01 11.56 -17.84
N LEU A 162 9.19 10.90 -17.65
CA LEU A 162 10.47 11.56 -17.44
C LEU A 162 11.21 11.74 -18.77
N PRO A 163 11.49 12.99 -19.19
CA PRO A 163 12.47 13.25 -20.25
C PRO A 163 13.87 12.77 -19.84
N PRO A 164 14.75 12.46 -20.82
CA PRO A 164 16.13 12.08 -20.51
C PRO A 164 16.84 13.11 -19.62
N GLY A 165 17.50 12.64 -18.56
CA GLY A 165 18.23 13.48 -17.61
C GLY A 165 17.38 14.16 -16.54
N GLN A 166 16.07 13.88 -16.47
CA GLN A 166 15.20 14.31 -15.39
C GLN A 166 14.85 13.12 -14.47
N ASP A 167 14.59 13.44 -13.21
CA ASP A 167 14.27 12.46 -12.16
C ASP A 167 12.96 12.78 -11.42
N THR A 168 12.31 13.91 -11.75
CA THR A 168 11.18 14.46 -10.98
C THR A 168 9.89 14.50 -11.80
N VAL A 169 8.82 13.89 -11.27
CA VAL A 169 7.47 13.88 -11.87
C VAL A 169 6.49 14.56 -10.93
N PRO A 170 5.90 15.72 -11.31
CA PRO A 170 4.79 16.29 -10.55
C PRO A 170 3.53 15.42 -10.73
N PHE A 171 2.81 15.16 -9.64
CA PHE A 171 1.54 14.45 -9.69
C PHE A 171 0.35 15.33 -9.30
N THR A 172 0.59 16.44 -8.60
CA THR A 172 -0.47 17.39 -8.25
C THR A 172 0.10 18.80 -8.13
N VAL A 173 -0.65 19.78 -8.67
CA VAL A 173 -0.50 21.19 -8.38
C VAL A 173 -1.90 21.73 -8.13
N ALA A 174 -2.22 22.06 -6.87
CA ALA A 174 -3.52 22.52 -6.45
C ALA A 174 -3.39 23.88 -5.75
N PRO A 175 -3.62 25.00 -6.46
CA PRO A 175 -3.64 26.32 -5.84
C PRO A 175 -4.88 26.45 -4.94
N ASP A 176 -4.73 27.14 -3.79
CA ASP A 176 -5.83 27.50 -2.91
C ASP A 176 -6.33 28.91 -3.27
N PRO A 177 -7.62 29.10 -3.59
CA PRO A 177 -8.20 30.42 -3.85
C PRO A 177 -8.00 31.44 -2.72
N ALA A 178 -7.85 30.99 -1.47
CA ALA A 178 -7.57 31.83 -0.31
C ALA A 178 -6.09 32.25 -0.20
N GLY A 179 -5.25 31.76 -1.11
CA GLY A 179 -3.80 31.93 -1.11
C GLY A 179 -3.04 30.68 -0.67
N GLY A 180 -1.85 30.49 -1.23
CA GLY A 180 -1.06 29.27 -1.01
C GLY A 180 -1.49 28.12 -1.92
N GLY A 181 -1.43 26.87 -1.41
CA GLY A 181 -1.80 25.68 -2.16
C GLY A 181 -0.97 24.45 -1.81
N TYR A 182 -1.14 23.40 -2.61
CA TYR A 182 -0.43 22.14 -2.45
C TYR A 182 0.28 21.75 -3.74
N VAL A 183 1.54 21.30 -3.61
CA VAL A 183 2.33 20.73 -4.71
C VAL A 183 2.86 19.37 -4.28
N GLY A 184 2.56 18.36 -5.09
CA GLY A 184 3.08 17.00 -4.92
C GLY A 184 3.94 16.59 -6.11
N PHE A 185 5.12 16.02 -5.83
CA PHE A 185 6.01 15.48 -6.87
C PHE A 185 6.84 14.32 -6.35
N ASP A 186 7.07 13.34 -7.23
CA ASP A 186 7.92 12.19 -6.96
C ASP A 186 9.30 12.41 -7.58
N GLN A 187 10.35 12.10 -6.82
CA GLN A 187 11.73 12.11 -7.30
C GLN A 187 12.29 10.69 -7.30
N TYR A 188 12.70 10.21 -8.49
CA TYR A 188 13.10 8.84 -8.75
C TYR A 188 14.62 8.66 -8.79
N ASP A 189 15.10 7.56 -8.21
CA ASP A 189 16.40 6.95 -8.47
C ASP A 189 16.18 5.62 -9.20
N VAL A 190 16.46 5.60 -10.49
CA VAL A 190 16.24 4.42 -11.34
C VAL A 190 17.23 3.29 -11.09
N VAL A 191 18.38 3.58 -10.46
CA VAL A 191 19.41 2.57 -10.16
C VAL A 191 19.01 1.72 -8.96
N THR A 192 18.52 2.39 -7.90
CA THR A 192 18.08 1.73 -6.66
C THR A 192 16.60 1.36 -6.69
N GLN A 193 15.85 1.79 -7.69
CA GLN A 193 14.40 1.70 -7.77
C GLN A 193 13.68 2.39 -6.59
N GLN A 194 14.33 3.36 -5.97
CA GLN A 194 13.72 4.18 -4.93
C GLN A 194 13.09 5.43 -5.52
N PHE A 195 12.09 5.95 -4.84
CA PHE A 195 11.61 7.30 -5.09
C PHE A 195 11.17 7.95 -3.77
N THR A 196 11.20 9.27 -3.76
CA THR A 196 10.69 10.05 -2.65
C THR A 196 9.49 10.84 -3.12
N SER A 197 8.35 10.60 -2.47
CA SER A 197 7.17 11.43 -2.68
C SER A 197 7.26 12.67 -1.81
N ASN A 198 7.25 13.83 -2.45
CA ASN A 198 7.43 15.13 -1.83
C ASN A 198 6.09 15.87 -1.83
N HIS A 199 5.66 16.30 -0.65
CA HIS A 199 4.40 16.98 -0.41
C HIS A 199 4.70 18.36 0.18
N VAL A 200 4.37 19.43 -0.55
CA VAL A 200 4.57 20.81 -0.14
C VAL A 200 3.22 21.49 0.01
N THR A 201 2.87 21.86 1.24
CA THR A 201 1.69 22.67 1.51
C THR A 201 2.15 24.07 1.87
N VAL A 202 1.59 25.08 1.22
CA VAL A 202 1.84 26.51 1.51
C VAL A 202 0.53 27.11 1.95
N THR A 203 0.54 27.82 3.08
CA THR A 203 -0.63 28.53 3.62
C THR A 203 -0.70 29.98 3.08
N ALA A 204 -1.84 30.65 3.24
CA ALA A 204 -2.07 31.99 2.72
C ALA A 204 -1.10 33.06 3.28
N ASP A 205 -0.53 32.84 4.48
CA ASP A 205 0.48 33.70 5.09
C ASP A 205 1.91 33.46 4.57
N GLY A 206 2.07 32.51 3.61
CA GLY A 206 3.37 32.15 3.02
C GLY A 206 4.18 31.16 3.86
N SER A 207 3.67 30.69 5.00
CA SER A 207 4.30 29.58 5.72
C SER A 207 4.07 28.26 4.98
N GLY A 208 4.96 27.27 5.18
CA GLY A 208 4.85 26.02 4.45
C GLY A 208 5.30 24.81 5.25
N ARG A 209 4.73 23.65 4.92
CA ARG A 209 5.15 22.34 5.41
C ARG A 209 5.69 21.52 4.25
N PHE A 210 6.84 20.91 4.46
CA PHE A 210 7.46 19.99 3.52
C PHE A 210 7.52 18.60 4.14
N ARG A 211 6.84 17.61 3.53
CA ARG A 211 6.84 16.22 3.96
C ARG A 211 7.45 15.35 2.87
N ARG A 212 8.29 14.41 3.26
CA ARG A 212 8.96 13.47 2.36
C ARG A 212 8.64 12.04 2.81
N ILE A 213 8.22 11.21 1.87
CA ILE A 213 7.92 9.81 2.14
C ILE A 213 8.76 8.97 1.17
N PRO A 214 9.68 8.14 1.68
CA PRO A 214 10.46 7.25 0.84
C PRO A 214 9.64 6.03 0.42
N PHE A 215 9.86 5.61 -0.83
CA PHE A 215 9.25 4.45 -1.43
C PHE A 215 10.26 3.65 -2.25
N ARG A 216 9.95 2.38 -2.51
CA ARG A 216 10.62 1.56 -3.52
C ARG A 216 9.58 1.00 -4.48
N TYR A 217 9.73 1.29 -5.77
CA TYR A 217 8.88 0.68 -6.79
C TYR A 217 9.46 -0.67 -7.25
N ALA A 218 8.57 -1.57 -7.68
CA ALA A 218 8.95 -2.81 -8.33
C ALA A 218 8.09 -3.02 -9.58
N TRP A 219 8.72 -3.50 -10.65
CA TRP A 219 8.00 -3.86 -11.86
C TRP A 219 7.21 -5.16 -11.67
N PRO A 220 6.12 -5.39 -12.43
CA PRO A 220 5.35 -6.63 -12.35
C PRO A 220 6.21 -7.90 -12.46
N ALA A 221 7.23 -7.90 -13.33
CA ALA A 221 8.15 -9.03 -13.50
C ALA A 221 9.04 -9.26 -12.25
N GLU A 222 9.41 -8.20 -11.53
CA GLU A 222 10.16 -8.32 -10.27
C GLU A 222 9.27 -8.87 -9.15
N LEU A 223 8.02 -8.41 -9.06
CA LEU A 223 7.04 -8.96 -8.11
C LEU A 223 6.77 -10.45 -8.39
N ASP A 224 6.78 -10.88 -9.67
CA ASP A 224 6.67 -12.30 -10.02
C ASP A 224 7.90 -13.13 -9.56
N LEU A 225 9.10 -12.55 -9.58
CA LEU A 225 10.28 -13.20 -9.02
C LEU A 225 10.17 -13.32 -7.50
N MET A 226 9.72 -12.28 -6.80
CA MET A 226 9.46 -12.32 -5.35
C MET A 226 8.42 -13.38 -5.00
N ALA A 227 7.34 -13.47 -5.77
CA ALA A 227 6.31 -14.50 -5.61
C ALA A 227 6.90 -15.92 -5.79
N ARG A 228 7.72 -16.12 -6.82
CA ARG A 228 8.38 -17.42 -7.07
C ARG A 228 9.34 -17.80 -5.95
N ILE A 229 10.11 -16.86 -5.39
CA ILE A 229 10.96 -17.09 -4.22
C ILE A 229 10.11 -17.53 -3.02
N ALA A 230 8.91 -16.94 -2.84
CA ALA A 230 7.96 -17.30 -1.79
C ALA A 230 7.15 -18.59 -2.09
N GLY A 231 7.40 -19.27 -3.24
CA GLY A 231 6.68 -20.48 -3.63
C GLY A 231 5.28 -20.24 -4.20
N LEU A 232 4.96 -19.01 -4.59
CA LEU A 232 3.69 -18.62 -5.19
C LEU A 232 3.77 -18.62 -6.73
N ARG A 233 2.61 -18.76 -7.38
CA ARG A 233 2.50 -18.73 -8.85
C ARG A 233 1.48 -17.70 -9.29
N LEU A 234 1.81 -16.87 -10.28
CA LEU A 234 0.89 -15.89 -10.85
C LEU A 234 -0.37 -16.60 -11.37
N LYS A 235 -1.53 -16.10 -10.96
CA LYS A 235 -2.86 -16.58 -11.36
C LYS A 235 -3.56 -15.59 -12.27
N HIS A 236 -3.63 -14.32 -11.83
CA HIS A 236 -4.27 -13.24 -12.57
C HIS A 236 -3.47 -11.96 -12.43
N ARG A 237 -3.59 -11.10 -13.46
CA ARG A 237 -3.12 -9.71 -13.42
C ARG A 237 -4.06 -8.85 -14.24
N TRP A 238 -4.60 -7.83 -13.60
CA TRP A 238 -5.51 -6.87 -14.17
C TRP A 238 -4.93 -5.46 -14.06
N SER A 239 -5.42 -4.53 -14.89
CA SER A 239 -5.05 -3.12 -14.75
C SER A 239 -5.80 -2.42 -13.61
N ASP A 240 -7.02 -2.87 -13.30
CA ASP A 240 -7.87 -2.33 -12.24
C ASP A 240 -8.82 -3.39 -11.66
N TRP A 241 -9.61 -2.99 -10.69
CA TRP A 241 -10.59 -3.82 -9.97
C TRP A 241 -11.77 -4.29 -10.84
N ASP A 242 -12.02 -3.66 -11.98
CA ASP A 242 -12.97 -4.12 -13.00
C ASP A 242 -12.45 -5.31 -13.83
N ARG A 243 -11.25 -5.81 -13.52
CA ARG A 243 -10.56 -6.90 -14.20
C ARG A 243 -10.18 -6.60 -15.65
N SER A 244 -10.09 -5.35 -16.02
CA SER A 244 -9.62 -4.94 -17.34
C SER A 244 -8.18 -5.40 -17.60
N ALA A 245 -7.83 -5.61 -18.87
CA ALA A 245 -6.53 -6.13 -19.27
C ALA A 245 -5.40 -5.14 -18.91
N LEU A 246 -4.30 -5.64 -18.36
CA LEU A 246 -3.08 -4.85 -18.21
C LEU A 246 -2.46 -4.58 -19.59
N THR A 247 -2.25 -3.32 -19.91
CA THR A 247 -1.66 -2.86 -21.18
C THR A 247 -0.47 -1.94 -20.93
N ALA A 248 0.18 -1.53 -22.02
CA ALA A 248 1.26 -0.54 -21.95
C ALA A 248 0.80 0.83 -21.40
N GLU A 249 -0.49 1.14 -21.48
CA GLU A 249 -1.06 2.41 -21.00
C GLU A 249 -1.53 2.36 -19.55
N SER A 250 -1.53 1.17 -18.93
CA SER A 250 -1.95 1.02 -17.54
C SER A 250 -1.01 1.77 -16.59
N THR A 251 -1.58 2.37 -15.55
CA THR A 251 -0.83 3.13 -14.53
C THR A 251 -0.71 2.38 -13.20
N LYS A 252 -1.49 1.33 -13.02
CA LYS A 252 -1.47 0.44 -11.87
C LYS A 252 -1.82 -0.98 -12.28
N HIS A 253 -1.69 -1.92 -11.36
CA HIS A 253 -2.17 -3.27 -11.57
C HIS A 253 -2.63 -3.94 -10.27
N VAL A 254 -3.56 -4.88 -10.41
CA VAL A 254 -3.97 -5.84 -9.39
C VAL A 254 -3.41 -7.20 -9.79
N SER A 255 -2.50 -7.74 -9.01
CA SER A 255 -1.88 -9.04 -9.28
C SER A 255 -2.22 -10.04 -8.20
N ILE A 256 -2.52 -11.26 -8.61
CA ILE A 256 -2.93 -12.36 -7.75
C ILE A 256 -2.02 -13.54 -8.00
N TRP A 257 -1.37 -14.01 -6.95
CA TRP A 257 -0.57 -15.24 -6.96
C TRP A 257 -1.23 -16.28 -6.05
N GLU A 258 -1.15 -17.53 -6.44
CA GLU A 258 -1.73 -18.67 -5.73
C GLU A 258 -0.64 -19.53 -5.11
N LYS A 259 -0.85 -19.98 -3.86
CA LYS A 259 -0.03 -21.00 -3.22
C LYS A 259 -0.43 -22.37 -3.77
N PRO A 260 0.46 -23.09 -4.45
CA PRO A 260 0.14 -24.41 -4.99
C PRO A 260 -0.34 -25.37 -3.90
N PHE A 261 -1.18 -26.33 -4.29
CA PHE A 261 -1.44 -27.48 -3.44
C PHE A 261 -0.15 -28.29 -3.31
N SER A 262 0.15 -28.73 -2.09
CA SER A 262 1.24 -29.68 -1.88
C SER A 262 0.91 -30.97 -2.63
N GLY A 263 1.69 -31.34 -3.63
CA GLY A 263 1.58 -32.61 -4.33
C GLY A 263 2.04 -33.76 -3.47
#